data_69d3bcd1658551968c26a67983df669b
#
_entry.id   69d3bcd1658551968c26a67983df669b
#
_cell.length_a   1.000
_cell.length_b   1.000
_cell.length_c   1.000
_cell.angle_alpha   90.00
_cell.angle_beta   90.00
_cell.angle_gamma   90.00
#
_symmetry.space_group_name_H-M   'P 1'
#
loop_
_entity.id
_entity.type
_entity.pdbx_description
1 polymer ?
#
loop_
_entity_poly.entity_id
_entity_poly.type
_entity_poly.pdbx_seq_one_letter_code
_entity_poly.pdbx_strand_id
1 'polypeptide(L)'
;MDSMNWSRLEQFGEWEFFGLHEIPGSPKNFHLVSKKEFRYQDMIASSDVMLSKIGYGVYAECLLNGTPLIYLPREDFAEYPVLAGAMEKSGTGYCLCREDYYNLNWDEALETVLSKGKSEPVSSCGAADCAAEIENIIRNRGHNSLLT
;
A
#
# COMPACT_ATOMS: atom_id res chain seq x y z
N MET A 1 -9.98 22.07 3.12
CA MET A 1 -8.86 21.11 3.18
C MET A 1 -8.94 20.46 4.54
N ASP A 2 -9.41 19.24 4.60
CA ASP A 2 -9.55 18.54 5.88
C ASP A 2 -8.14 18.26 6.40
N SER A 3 -7.74 19.00 7.43
CA SER A 3 -6.45 18.81 8.07
C SER A 3 -6.60 17.73 9.13
N MET A 4 -5.77 16.70 9.05
CA MET A 4 -5.66 15.68 10.09
C MET A 4 -5.37 16.31 11.45
N ASN A 5 -6.07 15.87 12.48
CA ASN A 5 -5.79 16.26 13.85
C ASN A 5 -4.66 15.39 14.44
N TRP A 6 -3.42 15.68 14.03
CA TRP A 6 -2.24 14.91 14.41
C TRP A 6 -2.00 14.83 15.91
N SER A 7 -2.52 15.78 16.72
CA SER A 7 -2.39 15.72 18.18
C SER A 7 -3.08 14.49 18.81
N ARG A 8 -4.04 13.89 18.07
CA ARG A 8 -4.69 12.66 18.50
C ARG A 8 -3.87 11.40 18.22
N LEU A 9 -2.75 11.47 17.53
CA LEU A 9 -1.97 10.28 17.20
C LEU A 9 -1.46 9.56 18.45
N GLU A 10 -1.18 10.29 19.51
CA GLU A 10 -0.75 9.73 20.79
C GLU A 10 -1.83 8.89 21.52
N GLN A 11 -3.10 8.92 21.06
CA GLN A 11 -4.13 8.00 21.57
C GLN A 11 -3.80 6.53 21.29
N PHE A 12 -3.02 6.28 20.23
CA PHE A 12 -2.54 4.96 19.86
C PHE A 12 -1.20 4.67 20.56
N GLY A 13 -1.19 4.68 21.88
CA GLY A 13 0.04 4.62 22.68
C GLY A 13 0.85 3.33 22.57
N GLU A 14 0.27 2.26 21.99
CA GLU A 14 0.96 0.98 21.73
C GLU A 14 1.53 0.91 20.31
N TRP A 15 1.35 1.97 19.50
CA TRP A 15 1.75 2.03 18.13
C TRP A 15 2.87 3.04 17.92
N GLU A 16 3.85 2.65 17.10
CA GLU A 16 4.88 3.53 16.60
C GLU A 16 4.64 3.83 15.12
N PHE A 17 4.51 5.09 14.78
CA PHE A 17 4.23 5.54 13.42
C PHE A 17 5.49 6.06 12.75
N PHE A 18 5.73 5.63 11.52
CA PHE A 18 6.87 6.03 10.72
C PHE A 18 6.41 6.75 9.46
N GLY A 19 6.95 7.92 9.19
CA GLY A 19 6.56 8.72 8.03
C GLY A 19 7.74 9.42 7.37
N LEU A 20 7.54 9.79 6.09
CA LEU A 20 8.58 10.44 5.26
C LEU A 20 8.49 11.96 5.28
N HIS A 21 7.51 12.53 5.97
CA HIS A 21 7.27 13.96 6.07
C HIS A 21 6.97 14.33 7.51
N GLU A 22 7.43 15.51 7.90
CA GLU A 22 7.07 16.07 9.20
C GLU A 22 5.55 16.25 9.32
N ILE A 23 5.03 16.01 10.52
CA ILE A 23 3.63 16.24 10.87
C ILE A 23 3.53 17.29 11.98
N PRO A 24 2.45 18.10 11.99
CA PRO A 24 2.24 19.10 13.04
C PRO A 24 2.13 18.47 14.43
N GLY A 25 2.66 19.16 15.43
CA GLY A 25 2.52 18.77 16.84
C GLY A 25 3.54 17.76 17.33
N SER A 26 4.33 17.15 16.44
CA SER A 26 5.41 16.19 16.78
C SER A 26 4.97 15.17 17.85
N PRO A 27 3.94 14.35 17.60
CA PRO A 27 3.52 13.31 18.55
C PRO A 27 4.67 12.40 18.92
N LYS A 28 4.72 11.94 20.17
CA LYS A 28 5.86 11.16 20.70
C LYS A 28 6.04 9.81 20.03
N ASN A 29 4.95 9.24 19.55
CA ASN A 29 4.91 7.95 18.84
C ASN A 29 4.99 8.10 17.31
N PHE A 30 5.47 9.26 16.81
CA PHE A 30 5.74 9.49 15.39
C PHE A 30 7.22 9.71 15.12
N HIS A 31 7.76 8.97 14.17
CA HIS A 31 9.16 8.99 13.78
C HIS A 31 9.31 9.43 12.31
N LEU A 32 10.01 10.54 12.11
CA LEU A 32 10.39 10.97 10.77
C LEU A 32 11.53 10.10 10.26
N VAL A 33 11.34 9.47 9.10
CA VAL A 33 12.32 8.60 8.48
C VAL A 33 12.95 9.27 7.27
N SER A 34 14.28 9.23 7.20
CA SER A 34 15.01 9.77 6.06
C SER A 34 15.05 8.78 4.89
N LYS A 35 14.68 9.26 3.70
CA LYS A 35 14.79 8.49 2.44
C LYS A 35 16.25 8.15 2.07
N LYS A 36 17.23 8.79 2.71
CA LYS A 36 18.65 8.49 2.51
C LYS A 36 19.13 7.29 3.31
N GLU A 37 18.42 6.99 4.41
CA GLU A 37 18.78 5.92 5.34
C GLU A 37 18.00 4.63 5.07
N PHE A 38 16.75 4.77 4.60
CA PHE A 38 15.86 3.64 4.38
C PHE A 38 15.19 3.72 3.01
N ARG A 39 15.10 2.59 2.34
CA ARG A 39 14.28 2.47 1.13
C ARG A 39 12.82 2.31 1.53
N TYR A 40 11.93 2.85 0.72
CA TYR A 40 10.48 2.77 0.95
C TYR A 40 9.98 1.32 1.06
N GLN A 41 10.52 0.43 0.25
CA GLN A 41 10.19 -0.99 0.25
C GLN A 41 10.56 -1.65 1.58
N ASP A 42 11.74 -1.33 2.12
CA ASP A 42 12.21 -1.88 3.39
C ASP A 42 11.34 -1.41 4.56
N MET A 43 10.83 -0.19 4.50
CA MET A 43 9.88 0.33 5.49
C MET A 43 8.57 -0.47 5.46
N ILE A 44 7.99 -0.72 4.27
CA ILE A 44 6.77 -1.52 4.13
C ILE A 44 7.01 -2.94 4.63
N ALA A 45 8.10 -3.57 4.23
CA ALA A 45 8.44 -4.93 4.64
C ALA A 45 8.58 -5.08 6.16
N SER A 46 9.09 -4.05 6.84
CA SER A 46 9.34 -4.03 8.28
C SER A 46 8.13 -3.57 9.11
N SER A 47 7.10 -3.02 8.47
CA SER A 47 5.91 -2.53 9.17
C SER A 47 4.87 -3.63 9.34
N ASP A 48 4.12 -3.59 10.43
CA ASP A 48 2.98 -4.49 10.67
C ASP A 48 1.77 -4.10 9.83
N VAL A 49 1.62 -2.80 9.55
CA VAL A 49 0.52 -2.23 8.76
C VAL A 49 1.05 -1.04 7.95
N MET A 50 0.59 -0.92 6.72
CA MET A 50 0.77 0.28 5.90
C MET A 50 -0.52 1.10 5.88
N LEU A 51 -0.44 2.39 6.22
CA LEU A 51 -1.54 3.34 6.11
C LEU A 51 -1.24 4.33 4.97
N SER A 52 -2.00 4.28 3.88
CA SER A 52 -1.72 5.11 2.70
C SER A 52 -2.94 5.21 1.77
N LYS A 53 -2.87 6.12 0.80
CA LYS A 53 -3.75 6.05 -0.37
C LYS A 53 -3.32 4.89 -1.27
N ILE A 54 -4.29 4.15 -1.80
CA ILE A 54 -4.01 3.04 -2.69
C ILE A 54 -3.47 3.53 -4.05
N GLY A 55 -2.42 2.88 -4.51
CA GLY A 55 -1.81 3.04 -5.83
C GLY A 55 -1.01 1.79 -6.16
N TYR A 56 -0.66 1.57 -7.44
CA TYR A 56 0.02 0.33 -7.88
C TYR A 56 1.30 0.03 -7.10
N GLY A 57 2.15 1.04 -6.87
CA GLY A 57 3.41 0.83 -6.16
C GLY A 57 3.19 0.37 -4.72
N VAL A 58 2.35 1.06 -3.96
CA VAL A 58 2.02 0.68 -2.57
C VAL A 58 1.36 -0.69 -2.52
N TYR A 59 0.39 -0.92 -3.43
CA TYR A 59 -0.31 -2.19 -3.52
C TYR A 59 0.64 -3.37 -3.78
N ALA A 60 1.53 -3.22 -4.78
CA ALA A 60 2.49 -4.25 -5.12
C ALA A 60 3.46 -4.55 -3.98
N GLU A 61 4.01 -3.51 -3.34
CA GLU A 61 4.93 -3.69 -2.22
C GLU A 61 4.25 -4.35 -1.01
N CYS A 62 3.00 -3.97 -0.72
CA CYS A 62 2.23 -4.61 0.35
C CYS A 62 1.99 -6.10 0.08
N LEU A 63 1.61 -6.47 -1.15
CA LEU A 63 1.43 -7.86 -1.54
C LEU A 63 2.72 -8.68 -1.49
N LEU A 64 3.82 -8.12 -2.01
CA LEU A 64 5.12 -8.79 -2.04
C LEU A 64 5.68 -9.05 -0.65
N ASN A 65 5.33 -8.24 0.32
CA ASN A 65 5.80 -8.36 1.70
C ASN A 65 4.75 -8.91 2.68
N GLY A 66 3.55 -9.20 2.19
CA GLY A 66 2.44 -9.65 3.03
C GLY A 66 1.94 -8.59 4.03
N THR A 67 2.32 -7.33 3.84
CA THR A 67 1.98 -6.24 4.76
C THR A 67 0.56 -5.74 4.51
N PRO A 68 -0.34 -5.76 5.50
CA PRO A 68 -1.70 -5.26 5.35
C PRO A 68 -1.73 -3.77 5.01
N LEU A 69 -2.71 -3.37 4.19
CA LEU A 69 -2.89 -1.98 3.76
C LEU A 69 -4.23 -1.42 4.25
N ILE A 70 -4.19 -0.39 5.08
CA ILE A 70 -5.34 0.47 5.35
C ILE A 70 -5.31 1.62 4.35
N TYR A 71 -6.39 1.79 3.57
CA TYR A 71 -6.39 2.74 2.48
C TYR A 71 -7.67 3.56 2.38
N LEU A 72 -7.55 4.72 1.71
CA LEU A 72 -8.65 5.63 1.42
C LEU A 72 -9.28 5.36 0.06
N PRO A 73 -10.61 5.52 -0.07
CA PRO A 73 -11.25 5.58 -1.37
C PRO A 73 -10.71 6.77 -2.19
N ARG A 74 -10.60 6.57 -3.52
CA ARG A 74 -10.15 7.58 -4.48
C ARG A 74 -11.16 7.72 -5.61
N GLU A 75 -11.93 8.81 -5.59
CA GLU A 75 -13.00 9.06 -6.57
C GLU A 75 -12.45 9.50 -7.94
N ASP A 76 -11.31 10.19 -7.95
CA ASP A 76 -10.66 10.78 -9.13
C ASP A 76 -9.53 9.93 -9.69
N PHE A 77 -9.50 8.63 -9.38
CA PHE A 77 -8.45 7.70 -9.78
C PHE A 77 -9.07 6.51 -10.53
N ALA A 78 -8.96 6.51 -11.85
CA ALA A 78 -9.61 5.52 -12.73
C ALA A 78 -9.26 4.06 -12.40
N GLU A 79 -8.08 3.80 -11.85
CA GLU A 79 -7.59 2.47 -11.49
C GLU A 79 -8.08 2.00 -10.12
N TYR A 80 -8.68 2.90 -9.33
CA TYR A 80 -9.12 2.61 -7.96
C TYR A 80 -10.03 1.37 -7.87
N PRO A 81 -11.06 1.20 -8.70
CA PRO A 81 -11.94 0.03 -8.59
C PRO A 81 -11.21 -1.30 -8.79
N VAL A 82 -10.21 -1.32 -9.65
CA VAL A 82 -9.40 -2.52 -9.92
C VAL A 82 -8.54 -2.86 -8.71
N LEU A 83 -7.84 -1.86 -8.17
CA LEU A 83 -6.96 -2.05 -7.01
C LEU A 83 -7.77 -2.38 -5.74
N ALA A 84 -8.88 -1.68 -5.49
CA ALA A 84 -9.75 -1.94 -4.35
C ALA A 84 -10.35 -3.36 -4.41
N GLY A 85 -10.84 -3.78 -5.57
CA GLY A 85 -11.35 -5.14 -5.77
C GLY A 85 -10.28 -6.23 -5.63
N ALA A 86 -9.02 -5.93 -5.98
CA ALA A 86 -7.91 -6.84 -5.76
C ALA A 86 -7.53 -6.92 -4.27
N MET A 87 -7.54 -5.80 -3.54
CA MET A 87 -7.33 -5.79 -2.08
C MET A 87 -8.42 -6.56 -1.34
N GLU A 88 -9.68 -6.40 -1.74
CA GLU A 88 -10.80 -7.14 -1.16
C GLU A 88 -10.63 -8.66 -1.36
N LYS A 89 -10.28 -9.08 -2.58
CA LYS A 89 -10.04 -10.50 -2.90
C LYS A 89 -8.85 -11.09 -2.15
N SER A 90 -7.78 -10.34 -1.96
CA SER A 90 -6.62 -10.79 -1.19
C SER A 90 -6.90 -10.88 0.31
N GLY A 91 -7.93 -10.18 0.80
CA GLY A 91 -8.25 -10.09 2.23
C GLY A 91 -7.21 -9.31 3.06
N THR A 92 -6.22 -8.69 2.41
CA THR A 92 -5.09 -8.01 3.08
C THR A 92 -5.30 -6.51 3.25
N GLY A 93 -6.45 -5.98 2.83
CA GLY A 93 -6.76 -4.55 2.90
C GLY A 93 -7.95 -4.22 3.78
N TYR A 94 -7.98 -2.97 4.25
CA TYR A 94 -9.11 -2.34 4.90
C TYR A 94 -9.36 -0.96 4.28
N CYS A 95 -10.53 -0.76 3.73
CA CYS A 95 -10.93 0.54 3.19
C CYS A 95 -11.50 1.40 4.29
N LEU A 96 -10.78 2.44 4.67
CA LEU A 96 -11.20 3.39 5.70
C LEU A 96 -11.93 4.56 5.03
N CYS A 97 -13.08 4.96 5.55
CA CYS A 97 -13.77 6.12 5.00
C CYS A 97 -12.96 7.41 5.24
N ARG A 98 -13.21 8.43 4.41
CA ARG A 98 -12.46 9.69 4.48
C ARG A 98 -12.60 10.37 5.84
N GLU A 99 -13.80 10.36 6.41
CA GLU A 99 -14.09 10.98 7.71
C GLU A 99 -13.27 10.32 8.82
N ASP A 100 -13.30 9.00 8.92
CA ASP A 100 -12.55 8.25 9.93
C ASP A 100 -11.04 8.40 9.77
N TYR A 101 -10.56 8.44 8.51
CA TYR A 101 -9.15 8.68 8.23
C TYR A 101 -8.67 10.02 8.80
N TYR A 102 -9.37 11.12 8.50
CA TYR A 102 -8.95 12.45 8.94
C TYR A 102 -9.19 12.71 10.43
N ASN A 103 -10.17 12.04 11.02
CA ASN A 103 -10.46 12.12 12.46
C ASN A 103 -9.61 11.18 13.31
N LEU A 104 -8.74 10.36 12.69
CA LEU A 104 -7.94 9.33 13.38
C LEU A 104 -8.83 8.31 14.13
N ASN A 105 -9.95 7.93 13.56
CA ASN A 105 -10.80 6.85 14.06
C ASN A 105 -10.30 5.53 13.42
N TRP A 106 -9.09 5.09 13.79
CA TRP A 106 -8.41 3.97 13.13
C TRP A 106 -8.47 2.66 13.91
N ASP A 107 -9.00 2.67 15.13
CA ASP A 107 -9.00 1.53 16.05
C ASP A 107 -9.54 0.26 15.38
N GLU A 108 -10.76 0.30 14.83
CA GLU A 108 -11.38 -0.84 14.15
C GLU A 108 -10.57 -1.34 12.95
N ALA A 109 -10.04 -0.41 12.16
CA ALA A 109 -9.22 -0.75 10.99
C ALA A 109 -7.92 -1.44 11.41
N LEU A 110 -7.24 -0.92 12.42
CA LEU A 110 -6.01 -1.47 12.97
C LEU A 110 -6.26 -2.86 13.59
N GLU A 111 -7.28 -3.01 14.42
CA GLU A 111 -7.66 -4.29 15.01
C GLU A 111 -8.01 -5.32 13.92
N THR A 112 -8.77 -4.91 12.92
CA THR A 112 -9.17 -5.80 11.82
C THR A 112 -7.98 -6.32 11.02
N VAL A 113 -7.04 -5.45 10.64
CA VAL A 113 -5.88 -5.89 9.85
C VAL A 113 -4.89 -6.68 10.68
N LEU A 114 -4.71 -6.35 11.97
CA LEU A 114 -3.85 -7.10 12.87
C LEU A 114 -4.39 -8.49 13.20
N SER A 115 -5.69 -8.62 13.37
CA SER A 115 -6.31 -9.93 13.63
C SER A 115 -6.08 -10.93 12.50
N LYS A 116 -5.92 -10.43 11.27
CA LYS A 116 -5.57 -11.24 10.09
C LYS A 116 -4.08 -11.55 10.02
N GLY A 117 -3.24 -10.68 10.60
CA GLY A 117 -1.79 -10.77 10.53
C GLY A 117 -1.23 -10.49 9.13
N LYS A 118 0.08 -10.65 8.98
CA LYS A 118 0.72 -10.61 7.67
C LYS A 118 0.31 -11.83 6.85
N SER A 119 -0.04 -11.60 5.58
CA SER A 119 -0.31 -12.68 4.65
C SER A 119 0.99 -13.32 4.15
N GLU A 120 0.89 -14.51 3.59
CA GLU A 120 2.02 -15.08 2.84
C GLU A 120 2.39 -14.13 1.68
N PRO A 121 3.68 -13.79 1.54
CA PRO A 121 4.13 -12.96 0.44
C PRO A 121 3.80 -13.59 -0.91
N VAL A 122 3.30 -12.79 -1.85
CA VAL A 122 3.04 -13.27 -3.21
C VAL A 122 4.37 -13.46 -3.93
N SER A 123 4.69 -14.71 -4.25
CA SER A 123 5.82 -15.02 -5.13
C SER A 123 5.46 -14.65 -6.56
N SER A 124 5.94 -13.52 -7.04
CA SER A 124 5.74 -13.09 -8.43
C SER A 124 7.06 -12.63 -9.02
N CYS A 125 7.36 -13.11 -10.22
CA CYS A 125 8.46 -12.62 -11.04
C CYS A 125 7.92 -11.78 -12.19
N GLY A 126 7.15 -10.73 -11.88
CA GLY A 126 6.48 -9.89 -12.88
C GLY A 126 7.41 -9.38 -13.98
N ALA A 127 8.69 -9.15 -13.70
CA ALA A 127 9.68 -8.79 -14.72
C ALA A 127 9.92 -9.93 -15.71
N ALA A 128 10.04 -11.18 -15.26
CA ALA A 128 10.22 -12.34 -16.13
C ALA A 128 8.95 -12.62 -16.95
N ASP A 129 7.77 -12.50 -16.34
CA ASP A 129 6.48 -12.67 -17.00
C ASP A 129 6.29 -11.63 -18.10
N CYS A 130 6.61 -10.36 -17.84
CA CYS A 130 6.59 -9.30 -18.83
C CYS A 130 7.59 -9.54 -19.96
N ALA A 131 8.81 -9.99 -19.64
CA ALA A 131 9.82 -10.30 -20.65
C ALA A 131 9.37 -11.44 -21.57
N ALA A 132 8.81 -12.51 -20.99
CA ALA A 132 8.26 -13.63 -21.76
C ALA A 132 7.13 -13.21 -22.69
N GLU A 133 6.22 -12.35 -22.22
CA GLU A 133 5.13 -11.84 -23.04
C GLU A 133 5.62 -10.93 -24.17
N ILE A 134 6.61 -10.07 -23.92
CA ILE A 134 7.25 -9.25 -24.96
C ILE A 134 7.90 -10.13 -26.03
N GLU A 135 8.63 -11.18 -25.62
CA GLU A 135 9.22 -12.13 -26.56
C GLU A 135 8.16 -12.83 -27.43
N ASN A 136 7.05 -13.25 -26.82
CA ASN A 136 5.92 -13.87 -27.54
C ASN A 136 5.35 -12.92 -28.61
N ILE A 137 5.13 -11.66 -28.24
CA ILE A 137 4.61 -10.65 -29.16
C ILE A 137 5.58 -10.43 -30.35
N ILE A 138 6.88 -10.35 -30.09
CA ILE A 138 7.90 -10.16 -31.12
C ILE A 138 7.95 -11.38 -32.06
N ARG A 139 7.96 -12.60 -31.52
CA ARG A 139 7.98 -13.84 -32.34
C ARG A 139 6.75 -13.95 -33.22
N ASN A 140 5.56 -13.66 -32.69
CA ASN A 140 4.30 -13.74 -33.44
C ASN A 140 4.19 -12.67 -34.54
N ARG A 141 4.77 -11.47 -34.35
CA ARG A 141 4.83 -10.44 -35.40
C ARG A 141 5.83 -10.79 -36.51
N GLY A 142 6.94 -11.46 -36.16
CA GLY A 142 7.93 -11.92 -37.17
C GLY A 142 7.38 -12.99 -38.11
N HIS A 143 6.43 -13.82 -37.68
CA HIS A 143 5.79 -14.83 -38.54
C HIS A 143 4.77 -14.24 -39.51
N ASN A 144 4.08 -13.17 -39.16
CA ASN A 144 3.10 -12.54 -40.05
C ASN A 144 3.73 -11.64 -41.14
N SER A 145 5.01 -11.29 -41.05
CA SER A 145 5.68 -10.47 -42.05
C SER A 145 6.36 -11.28 -43.16
N LEU A 146 6.35 -12.61 -43.08
CA LEU A 146 6.93 -13.52 -44.09
C LEU A 146 5.87 -14.15 -45.01
N LEU A 147 4.60 -13.77 -44.87
CA LEU A 147 3.48 -14.29 -45.66
C LEU A 147 2.81 -13.22 -46.52
N THR A 148 3.42 -12.06 -46.72
CA THR A 148 3.04 -11.03 -47.71
C THR A 148 4.23 -10.81 -48.66
#